data_2272b847b499d72ae572f0b6bb2b7222
#
_entry.id   2272b847b499d72ae572f0b6bb2b7222
#
_cell.length_a   1.000
_cell.length_b   1.000
_cell.length_c   1.000
_cell.angle_alpha   90.00
_cell.angle_beta   90.00
_cell.angle_gamma   90.00
#
_symmetry.space_group_name_H-M   'P 1'
#
loop_
_entity.id
_entity.type
_entity.pdbx_description
1 polymer ?
#
loop_
_entity_poly.entity_id
_entity_poly.type
_entity_poly.pdbx_seq_one_letter_code
_entity_poly.pdbx_strand_id
1 'polypeptide(L)'
;MLVIDAANVIGSRPTGWWRDRPGAAGRFTERVRATVAAGRLDPPVTIVLEGQARAGADESTADGVAVVHASGEGDDTIAAIADTHHGVVVVTADRGLADRVRAANGEVVGPRWLLDQLIDWNG
;
A
#
# COMPACT_ATOMS: atom_id res chain seq x y z
N MET A 1 8.16 -1.76 -9.60
CA MET A 1 6.95 -1.11 -8.97
C MET A 1 6.70 -1.74 -7.62
N LEU A 2 6.56 -0.92 -6.61
CA LEU A 2 6.13 -1.34 -5.28
C LEU A 2 4.63 -1.10 -5.16
N VAL A 3 3.86 -2.11 -4.78
CA VAL A 3 2.41 -2.01 -4.59
C VAL A 3 2.09 -2.26 -3.13
N ILE A 4 1.42 -1.31 -2.48
CA ILE A 4 1.15 -1.37 -1.05
C ILE A 4 -0.31 -1.71 -0.80
N ASP A 5 -0.54 -2.83 -0.11
CA ASP A 5 -1.83 -3.20 0.45
C ASP A 5 -2.05 -2.37 1.73
N ALA A 6 -2.60 -1.18 1.57
CA ALA A 6 -2.70 -0.22 2.67
C ALA A 6 -3.54 -0.75 3.83
N ALA A 7 -4.65 -1.42 3.56
CA ALA A 7 -5.49 -1.99 4.61
C ALA A 7 -4.70 -2.97 5.48
N ASN A 8 -3.90 -3.83 4.87
CA ASN A 8 -3.09 -4.81 5.58
C ASN A 8 -1.96 -4.17 6.37
N VAL A 9 -1.25 -3.20 5.78
CA VAL A 9 -0.14 -2.52 6.44
C VAL A 9 -0.62 -1.67 7.61
N ILE A 10 -1.64 -0.83 7.40
CA ILE A 10 -2.22 0.00 8.46
C ILE A 10 -2.80 -0.88 9.56
N GLY A 11 -3.51 -1.95 9.18
CA GLY A 11 -4.13 -2.90 10.10
C GLY A 11 -3.15 -3.78 10.86
N SER A 12 -1.87 -3.80 10.50
CA SER A 12 -0.86 -4.64 11.16
C SER A 12 -0.46 -4.13 12.55
N ARG A 13 -0.84 -2.90 12.92
CA ARG A 13 -0.55 -2.29 14.21
C ARG A 13 -1.83 -1.82 14.91
N PRO A 14 -1.97 -2.00 16.23
CA PRO A 14 -3.18 -1.60 16.98
C PRO A 14 -3.12 -0.11 17.35
N THR A 15 -3.13 0.77 16.35
CA THR A 15 -2.96 2.22 16.51
C THR A 15 -4.25 2.99 16.67
N GLY A 16 -5.42 2.29 16.67
CA GLY A 16 -6.71 2.95 16.67
C GLY A 16 -7.19 3.35 15.28
N TRP A 17 -6.55 2.85 14.23
CA TRP A 17 -6.88 3.17 12.83
C TRP A 17 -8.35 2.91 12.47
N TRP A 18 -8.99 1.95 13.12
CA TRP A 18 -10.40 1.59 12.90
C TRP A 18 -11.38 2.67 13.35
N ARG A 19 -10.95 3.62 14.18
CA ARG A 19 -11.79 4.73 14.65
C ARG A 19 -11.91 5.85 13.64
N ASP A 20 -10.92 5.96 12.75
CA ASP A 20 -10.88 6.99 11.70
C ASP A 20 -10.09 6.43 10.52
N ARG A 21 -10.72 5.56 9.74
CA ARG A 21 -10.08 4.90 8.59
C ARG A 21 -9.61 5.90 7.53
N PRO A 22 -10.40 6.91 7.15
CA PRO A 22 -9.92 7.93 6.21
C PRO A 22 -8.71 8.70 6.74
N GLY A 23 -8.75 9.13 7.99
CA GLY A 23 -7.62 9.84 8.60
C GLY A 23 -6.35 9.02 8.65
N ALA A 24 -6.46 7.73 9.03
CA ALA A 24 -5.32 6.82 9.02
C ALA A 24 -4.73 6.64 7.62
N ALA A 25 -5.59 6.49 6.61
CA ALA A 25 -5.16 6.35 5.21
C ALA A 25 -4.47 7.62 4.70
N GLY A 26 -5.00 8.78 5.06
CA GLY A 26 -4.41 10.08 4.67
C GLY A 26 -3.01 10.25 5.27
N ARG A 27 -2.86 10.00 6.57
CA ARG A 27 -1.55 10.07 7.24
C ARG A 27 -0.56 9.08 6.67
N PHE A 28 -1.00 7.85 6.42
CA PHE A 28 -0.16 6.82 5.82
C PHE A 28 0.33 7.24 4.43
N THR A 29 -0.57 7.73 3.59
CA THR A 29 -0.23 8.20 2.24
C THR A 29 0.80 9.32 2.28
N GLU A 30 0.64 10.29 3.18
CA GLU A 30 1.61 11.39 3.34
C GLU A 30 2.99 10.87 3.75
N ARG A 31 3.03 9.88 4.65
CA ARG A 31 4.32 9.31 5.09
C ARG A 31 5.00 8.52 3.98
N VAL A 32 4.24 7.79 3.18
CA VAL A 32 4.79 7.11 2.00
C VAL A 32 5.36 8.14 1.01
N ARG A 33 4.64 9.21 0.72
CA ARG A 33 5.12 10.28 -0.16
C ARG A 33 6.41 10.91 0.36
N ALA A 34 6.47 11.22 1.64
CA ALA A 34 7.67 11.77 2.27
C ALA A 34 8.86 10.80 2.20
N THR A 35 8.60 9.52 2.36
CA THR A 35 9.63 8.48 2.32
C THR A 35 10.21 8.32 0.92
N VAL A 36 9.36 8.37 -0.11
CA VAL A 36 9.80 8.36 -1.51
C VAL A 36 10.61 9.63 -1.82
N ALA A 37 10.12 10.80 -1.40
CA ALA A 37 10.80 12.07 -1.62
C ALA A 37 12.18 12.10 -0.96
N ALA A 38 12.35 11.43 0.18
CA ALA A 38 13.63 11.33 0.88
C ALA A 38 14.58 10.27 0.27
N GLY A 39 14.16 9.57 -0.78
CA GLY A 39 14.98 8.55 -1.44
C GLY A 39 15.07 7.22 -0.70
N ARG A 40 14.20 6.97 0.29
CA ARG A 40 14.20 5.72 1.04
C ARG A 40 13.38 4.61 0.39
N LEU A 41 12.44 4.97 -0.46
CA LEU A 41 11.68 4.04 -1.30
C LEU A 41 11.84 4.46 -2.75
N ASP A 42 12.09 3.49 -3.61
CA ASP A 42 12.25 3.74 -5.03
C ASP A 42 10.89 3.83 -5.74
N PRO A 43 10.62 4.92 -6.47
CA PRO A 43 9.44 5.01 -7.31
C PRO A 43 9.55 4.05 -8.52
N PRO A 44 8.45 3.63 -9.13
CA PRO A 44 7.07 3.98 -8.80
C PRO A 44 6.52 3.18 -7.63
N VAL A 45 5.72 3.84 -6.81
CA VAL A 45 5.01 3.25 -5.68
C VAL A 45 3.51 3.44 -5.88
N THR A 46 2.74 2.39 -5.72
CA THR A 46 1.28 2.43 -5.82
C THR A 46 0.67 2.05 -4.48
N ILE A 47 -0.19 2.92 -3.95
CA ILE A 47 -0.93 2.68 -2.71
C ILE A 47 -2.36 2.31 -3.09
N VAL A 48 -2.82 1.14 -2.67
CA VAL A 48 -4.19 0.68 -2.92
C VAL A 48 -5.02 0.89 -1.66
N LEU A 49 -6.05 1.72 -1.78
CA LEU A 49 -7.00 2.01 -0.70
C LEU A 49 -8.34 1.32 -0.99
N GLU A 50 -8.96 0.78 0.04
CA GLU A 50 -10.26 0.12 -0.06
C GLU A 50 -11.24 0.65 1.01
N GLY A 51 -12.53 0.47 0.77
CA GLY A 51 -13.59 0.82 1.71
C GLY A 51 -13.55 2.28 2.12
N GLN A 52 -13.72 2.54 3.41
CA GLN A 52 -13.73 3.89 3.96
C GLN A 52 -12.38 4.61 3.85
N ALA A 53 -11.28 3.86 3.75
CA ALA A 53 -9.95 4.44 3.60
C ALA A 53 -9.82 5.28 2.32
N ARG A 54 -10.62 4.98 1.28
CA ARG A 54 -10.61 5.73 0.02
C ARG A 54 -10.85 7.22 0.20
N ALA A 55 -11.64 7.59 1.20
CA ALA A 55 -11.91 9.01 1.49
C ALA A 55 -10.68 9.76 2.07
N GLY A 56 -9.65 9.05 2.48
CA GLY A 56 -8.45 9.64 3.08
C GLY A 56 -7.46 10.25 2.10
N ALA A 57 -7.49 9.82 0.84
CA ALA A 57 -6.65 10.35 -0.21
C ALA A 57 -7.29 10.12 -1.56
N ASP A 58 -7.32 11.14 -2.40
CA ASP A 58 -7.89 11.05 -3.75
C ASP A 58 -7.01 10.19 -4.65
N GLU A 59 -7.63 9.56 -5.65
CA GLU A 59 -6.86 8.90 -6.72
C GLU A 59 -5.98 9.93 -7.40
N SER A 60 -4.70 9.59 -7.56
CA SER A 60 -3.73 10.52 -8.11
C SER A 60 -2.47 9.77 -8.53
N THR A 61 -1.68 10.43 -9.37
CA THR A 61 -0.30 10.01 -9.65
C THR A 61 0.56 11.26 -9.64
N ALA A 62 1.42 11.38 -8.66
CA ALA A 62 2.29 12.54 -8.50
C ALA A 62 3.59 12.12 -7.79
N ASP A 63 4.70 12.65 -8.24
CA ASP A 63 6.03 12.49 -7.60
C ASP A 63 6.42 11.02 -7.38
N GLY A 64 6.05 10.16 -8.32
CA GLY A 64 6.38 8.74 -8.26
C GLY A 64 5.47 7.90 -7.36
N VAL A 65 4.41 8.48 -6.80
CA VAL A 65 3.44 7.79 -5.94
C VAL A 65 2.05 7.90 -6.54
N ALA A 66 1.44 6.74 -6.80
CA ALA A 66 0.04 6.64 -7.24
C ALA A 66 -0.84 6.19 -6.09
N VAL A 67 -2.03 6.76 -6.00
CA VAL A 67 -3.10 6.30 -5.11
C VAL A 67 -4.21 5.73 -5.99
N VAL A 68 -4.59 4.48 -5.74
CA VAL A 68 -5.62 3.75 -6.46
C VAL A 68 -6.72 3.34 -5.49
N HIS A 69 -7.97 3.58 -5.85
CA HIS A 69 -9.13 3.14 -5.09
C HIS A 69 -9.64 1.80 -5.62
N ALA A 70 -9.62 0.78 -4.78
CA ALA A 70 -10.24 -0.49 -5.12
C ALA A 70 -11.77 -0.36 -5.13
N SER A 71 -12.42 -0.93 -6.13
CA SER A 71 -13.89 -0.92 -6.23
C SER A 71 -14.54 -1.91 -5.24
N GLY A 72 -13.78 -2.90 -4.79
CA GLY A 72 -14.18 -3.89 -3.80
C GLY A 72 -13.04 -4.13 -2.82
N GLU A 73 -12.68 -5.38 -2.61
CA GLU A 73 -11.53 -5.73 -1.79
C GLU A 73 -10.22 -5.36 -2.49
N GLY A 74 -9.29 -4.81 -1.74
CA GLY A 74 -8.00 -4.35 -2.27
C GLY A 74 -7.18 -5.46 -2.90
N ASP A 75 -7.30 -6.70 -2.43
CA ASP A 75 -6.54 -7.83 -2.94
C ASP A 75 -6.85 -8.16 -4.40
N ASP A 76 -8.10 -8.02 -4.85
CA ASP A 76 -8.43 -8.21 -6.26
C ASP A 76 -7.77 -7.16 -7.16
N THR A 77 -7.77 -5.91 -6.73
CA THR A 77 -7.11 -4.82 -7.44
C THR A 77 -5.60 -5.04 -7.51
N ILE A 78 -4.99 -5.43 -6.39
CA ILE A 78 -3.54 -5.68 -6.32
C ILE A 78 -3.16 -6.87 -7.20
N ALA A 79 -3.92 -7.97 -7.16
CA ALA A 79 -3.67 -9.13 -7.99
C ALA A 79 -3.76 -8.79 -9.49
N ALA A 80 -4.72 -7.95 -9.88
CA ALA A 80 -4.84 -7.48 -11.26
C ALA A 80 -3.62 -6.66 -11.70
N ILE A 81 -3.09 -5.82 -10.81
CA ILE A 81 -1.85 -5.07 -11.09
C ILE A 81 -0.68 -6.04 -11.27
N ALA A 82 -0.55 -7.04 -10.41
CA ALA A 82 0.51 -8.04 -10.51
C ALA A 82 0.44 -8.84 -11.81
N ASP A 83 -0.76 -9.14 -12.29
CA ASP A 83 -0.97 -9.86 -13.55
C ASP A 83 -0.54 -9.08 -14.78
N THR A 84 -0.53 -7.75 -14.71
CA THR A 84 -0.30 -6.87 -15.85
C THR A 84 1.05 -6.15 -15.83
N HIS A 85 1.81 -6.28 -14.75
CA HIS A 85 3.11 -5.63 -14.58
C HIS A 85 4.18 -6.63 -14.16
N HIS A 86 5.28 -6.68 -14.89
CA HIS A 86 6.41 -7.52 -14.51
C HIS A 86 7.15 -6.98 -13.29
N GLY A 87 7.58 -7.91 -12.44
CA GLY A 87 8.50 -7.55 -11.35
C GLY A 87 7.90 -6.70 -10.26
N VAL A 88 6.58 -6.78 -10.04
CA VAL A 88 5.98 -6.07 -8.90
C VAL A 88 6.45 -6.66 -7.59
N VAL A 89 6.62 -5.80 -6.61
CA VAL A 89 6.82 -6.18 -5.21
C VAL A 89 5.60 -5.70 -4.44
N VAL A 90 4.86 -6.61 -3.81
CA VAL A 90 3.65 -6.28 -3.05
C VAL A 90 3.94 -6.33 -1.56
N VAL A 91 3.52 -5.30 -0.84
CA VAL A 91 3.63 -5.25 0.63
C VAL A 91 2.33 -5.74 1.23
N THR A 92 2.35 -6.94 1.79
CA THR A 92 1.18 -7.54 2.46
C THR A 92 1.60 -8.69 3.36
N ALA A 93 0.78 -9.00 4.37
CA ALA A 93 0.87 -10.22 5.16
C ALA A 93 -0.28 -11.19 4.86
N ASP A 94 -1.18 -10.83 3.95
CA ASP A 94 -2.28 -11.71 3.53
C ASP A 94 -1.74 -12.85 2.68
N ARG A 95 -1.89 -14.08 3.18
CA ARG A 95 -1.35 -15.28 2.52
C ARG A 95 -2.02 -15.57 1.18
N GLY A 96 -3.33 -15.37 1.09
CA GLY A 96 -4.07 -15.58 -0.14
C GLY A 96 -3.62 -14.62 -1.23
N LEU A 97 -3.45 -13.35 -0.89
CA LEU A 97 -2.93 -12.35 -1.82
C LEU A 97 -1.48 -12.68 -2.20
N ALA A 98 -0.65 -13.04 -1.23
CA ALA A 98 0.75 -13.40 -1.50
C ALA A 98 0.86 -14.55 -2.52
N ASP A 99 0.02 -15.57 -2.38
CA ASP A 99 0.00 -16.69 -3.31
C ASP A 99 -0.40 -16.25 -4.73
N ARG A 100 -1.37 -15.36 -4.85
CA ARG A 100 -1.80 -14.79 -6.13
C ARG A 100 -0.69 -13.97 -6.79
N VAL A 101 0.00 -13.16 -6.00
CA VAL A 101 1.13 -12.32 -6.50
C VAL A 101 2.28 -13.22 -6.99
N ARG A 102 2.63 -14.24 -6.24
CA ARG A 102 3.70 -15.18 -6.63
C ARG A 102 3.32 -15.99 -7.87
N ALA A 103 2.05 -16.37 -8.00
CA ALA A 103 1.56 -17.06 -9.20
C ALA A 103 1.69 -16.17 -10.46
N ALA A 104 1.66 -14.86 -10.30
CA ALA A 104 1.89 -13.88 -11.36
C ALA A 104 3.37 -13.48 -11.50
N ASN A 105 4.29 -14.20 -10.87
CA ASN A 105 5.73 -13.95 -10.85
C ASN A 105 6.14 -12.65 -10.14
N GLY A 106 5.31 -12.13 -9.24
CA GLY A 106 5.66 -11.02 -8.38
C GLY A 106 6.35 -11.49 -7.10
N GLU A 107 6.90 -10.53 -6.36
CA GLU A 107 7.50 -10.76 -5.06
C GLU A 107 6.62 -10.18 -3.96
N VAL A 108 6.78 -10.69 -2.74
CA VAL A 108 6.00 -10.23 -1.57
C VAL A 108 6.94 -9.92 -0.43
N VAL A 109 6.70 -8.79 0.22
CA VAL A 109 7.37 -8.39 1.47
C VAL A 109 6.30 -8.08 2.52
N GLY A 110 6.64 -8.22 3.78
CA GLY A 110 5.68 -7.98 4.87
C GLY A 110 5.52 -6.51 5.24
N PRO A 111 4.45 -6.17 5.98
CA PRO A 111 4.21 -4.80 6.43
C PRO A 111 5.37 -4.18 7.21
N ARG A 112 6.04 -4.97 8.04
CA ARG A 112 7.16 -4.48 8.85
C ARG A 112 8.30 -3.96 8.01
N TRP A 113 8.58 -4.61 6.88
CA TRP A 113 9.61 -4.15 5.94
C TRP A 113 9.36 -2.70 5.52
N LEU A 114 8.10 -2.36 5.22
CA LEU A 114 7.73 -1.00 4.83
C LEU A 114 7.72 -0.06 6.04
N LEU A 115 7.09 -0.45 7.14
CA LEU A 115 6.94 0.42 8.32
C LEU A 115 8.29 0.85 8.89
N ASP A 116 9.30 -0.01 8.83
CA ASP A 116 10.65 0.32 9.30
C ASP A 116 11.30 1.42 8.45
N GLN A 117 10.83 1.66 7.25
CA GLN A 117 11.39 2.66 6.33
C GLN A 117 10.62 3.98 6.34
N LEU A 118 9.37 3.99 6.81
CA LEU A 118 8.54 5.19 6.77
C LEU A 118 9.06 6.28 7.70
N ILE A 119 9.17 7.48 7.14
CA ILE A 119 9.58 8.68 7.89
C ILE A 119 8.44 9.10 8.81
N ASP A 120 8.76 9.31 10.09
CA ASP A 120 7.85 9.85 11.10
C ASP A 120 6.52 9.10 11.24
N TRP A 121 6.52 7.80 10.94
CA TRP A 121 5.34 6.98 11.11
C TRP A 121 5.26 6.42 12.53
N ASN A 122 4.27 6.86 13.28
CA ASN A 122 4.00 6.40 14.65
C ASN A 122 2.70 5.60 14.77
N GLY A 123 2.18 5.18 13.63
CA GLY A 123 0.92 4.45 13.57
C GLY A 123 -0.23 5.34 13.15
#